data_3dfad16840a438047f53c5d9bb6b3081
#
_entry.id   3dfad16840a438047f53c5d9bb6b3081
#
_cell.length_a   1.000
_cell.length_b   1.000
_cell.length_c   1.000
_cell.angle_alpha   90.00
_cell.angle_beta   90.00
_cell.angle_gamma   90.00
#
_symmetry.space_group_name_H-M   'P 1'
#
loop_
_entity.id
_entity.type
_entity.pdbx_description
1 polymer ?
#
loop_
_entity_poly.entity_id
_entity_poly.type
_entity_poly.pdbx_seq_one_letter_code
_entity_poly.pdbx_strand_id
1 'polypeptide(L)'
;MLEGKVALVTGAGRGIGAAIAETLAREGAFVVVNYRGSGQAAQELAEKIGGVAMQCDVADFEACENMIKTMIETYGHLDILVNNAGITRDGLLMKMSEADFEAVLSTNLKGTFHTIRHASRYFLKQRYGRIVNISSCLLYTSPS
;
A
#
# COMPACT_ATOMS: atom_id res chain seq x y z
N MET A 1 -15.99 -12.93 6.37
CA MET A 1 -16.35 -12.38 5.04
C MET A 1 -15.21 -12.44 4.04
N LEU A 2 -13.98 -12.29 4.51
CA LEU A 2 -12.83 -12.28 3.59
C LEU A 2 -11.92 -13.50 3.78
N GLU A 3 -12.42 -14.56 4.36
CA GLU A 3 -11.66 -15.77 4.58
C GLU A 3 -11.10 -16.32 3.27
N GLY A 4 -9.84 -16.71 3.28
CA GLY A 4 -9.15 -17.19 2.09
C GLY A 4 -8.63 -16.09 1.16
N LYS A 5 -8.95 -14.82 1.42
CA LYS A 5 -8.45 -13.72 0.60
C LYS A 5 -7.08 -13.25 1.08
N VAL A 6 -6.24 -12.88 0.13
CA VAL A 6 -4.93 -12.30 0.41
C VAL A 6 -4.96 -10.82 0.00
N ALA A 7 -4.60 -9.96 0.94
CA ALA A 7 -4.63 -8.52 0.74
C ALA A 7 -3.24 -7.92 0.88
N LEU A 8 -2.95 -6.92 0.06
CA LEU A 8 -1.76 -6.09 0.18
C LEU A 8 -2.20 -4.68 0.53
N VAL A 9 -1.69 -4.15 1.64
CA VAL A 9 -1.94 -2.75 2.02
C VAL A 9 -0.60 -2.03 2.00
N THR A 10 -0.45 -1.09 1.08
CA THR A 10 0.81 -0.33 1.00
C THR A 10 0.83 0.77 2.04
N GLY A 11 2.02 1.06 2.56
CA GLY A 11 2.18 2.09 3.58
C GLY A 11 1.40 1.79 4.86
N ALA A 12 1.32 0.54 5.25
CA ALA A 12 0.41 0.10 6.31
C ALA A 12 1.04 0.06 7.71
N GLY A 13 2.25 0.56 7.87
CA GLY A 13 2.92 0.52 9.17
C GLY A 13 2.27 1.39 10.24
N ARG A 14 1.47 2.37 9.84
CA ARG A 14 0.82 3.30 10.77
C ARG A 14 -0.38 3.97 10.12
N GLY A 15 -1.13 4.73 10.93
CA GLY A 15 -2.21 5.59 10.44
C GLY A 15 -3.36 4.85 9.79
N ILE A 16 -3.86 5.41 8.71
CA ILE A 16 -5.03 4.88 7.99
C ILE A 16 -4.73 3.49 7.44
N GLY A 17 -3.54 3.30 6.88
CA GLY A 17 -3.16 2.00 6.34
C GLY A 17 -3.15 0.90 7.39
N ALA A 18 -2.65 1.20 8.59
CA ALA A 18 -2.66 0.25 9.69
C ALA A 18 -4.10 -0.11 10.10
N ALA A 19 -4.97 0.89 10.19
CA ALA A 19 -6.38 0.66 10.54
C ALA A 19 -7.09 -0.20 9.49
N ILE A 20 -6.80 0.03 8.21
CA ILE A 20 -7.35 -0.78 7.11
C ILE A 20 -6.85 -2.21 7.22
N ALA A 21 -5.54 -2.40 7.45
CA ALA A 21 -4.96 -3.74 7.58
C ALA A 21 -5.60 -4.52 8.73
N GLU A 22 -5.80 -3.86 9.88
CA GLU A 22 -6.48 -4.47 11.01
C GLU A 22 -7.92 -4.88 10.68
N THR A 23 -8.63 -4.01 9.97
CA THR A 23 -10.01 -4.29 9.60
C THR A 23 -10.11 -5.46 8.65
N LEU A 24 -9.26 -5.50 7.62
CA LEU A 24 -9.25 -6.61 6.66
C LEU A 24 -8.92 -7.93 7.36
N ALA A 25 -7.95 -7.91 8.26
CA ALA A 25 -7.58 -9.11 9.01
C ALA A 25 -8.72 -9.59 9.92
N ARG A 26 -9.42 -8.64 10.54
CA ARG A 26 -10.57 -8.95 11.38
C ARG A 26 -11.68 -9.64 10.59
N GLU A 27 -11.81 -9.30 9.32
CA GLU A 27 -12.79 -9.91 8.42
C GLU A 27 -12.30 -11.23 7.81
N GLY A 28 -11.11 -11.66 8.17
CA GLY A 28 -10.60 -12.97 7.77
C GLY A 28 -9.52 -12.98 6.70
N ALA A 29 -9.16 -11.83 6.12
CA ALA A 29 -8.12 -11.79 5.11
C ALA A 29 -6.73 -12.01 5.69
N PHE A 30 -5.86 -12.65 4.93
CA PHE A 30 -4.44 -12.64 5.22
C PHE A 30 -3.84 -11.37 4.65
N VAL A 31 -3.23 -10.55 5.50
CA VAL A 31 -2.79 -9.21 5.11
C VAL A 31 -1.27 -9.12 5.04
N VAL A 32 -0.77 -8.65 3.92
CA VAL A 32 0.62 -8.23 3.76
C VAL A 32 0.69 -6.74 4.08
N VAL A 33 1.46 -6.42 5.12
CA VAL A 33 1.66 -5.05 5.61
C VAL A 33 2.92 -4.51 4.94
N ASN A 34 2.75 -3.69 3.93
CA ASN A 34 3.90 -3.09 3.25
C ASN A 34 4.38 -1.85 3.99
N TYR A 35 5.70 -1.68 4.03
CA TYR A 35 6.33 -0.50 4.57
C TYR A 35 7.53 -0.13 3.71
N ARG A 36 7.93 1.14 3.78
CA ARG A 36 9.05 1.66 2.98
C ARG A 36 10.33 1.78 3.80
N GLY A 37 10.25 2.41 4.97
CA GLY A 37 11.41 2.73 5.80
C GLY A 37 11.60 1.79 6.96
N SER A 38 11.52 2.33 8.19
CA SER A 38 11.63 1.51 9.39
C SER A 38 10.49 0.53 9.50
N GLY A 39 10.81 -0.74 9.68
CA GLY A 39 9.83 -1.81 9.66
C GLY A 39 9.28 -2.21 11.01
N GLN A 40 9.70 -1.57 12.11
CA GLN A 40 9.31 -2.02 13.43
C GLN A 40 7.79 -2.00 13.61
N ALA A 41 7.15 -0.89 13.31
CA ALA A 41 5.70 -0.76 13.47
C ALA A 41 4.95 -1.72 12.54
N ALA A 42 5.43 -1.90 11.31
CA ALA A 42 4.81 -2.81 10.35
C ALA A 42 4.93 -4.26 10.81
N GLN A 43 6.08 -4.63 11.36
CA GLN A 43 6.29 -5.99 11.84
C GLN A 43 5.44 -6.29 13.08
N GLU A 44 5.34 -5.33 13.99
CA GLU A 44 4.49 -5.46 15.16
C GLU A 44 3.01 -5.62 14.76
N LEU A 45 2.58 -4.82 13.80
CA LEU A 45 1.23 -4.92 13.28
C LEU A 45 0.99 -6.28 12.63
N ALA A 46 1.91 -6.72 11.79
CA ALA A 46 1.79 -8.00 11.10
C ALA A 46 1.66 -9.16 12.11
N GLU A 47 2.47 -9.16 13.16
CA GLU A 47 2.34 -10.18 14.21
C GLU A 47 0.98 -10.12 14.89
N LYS A 48 0.51 -8.92 15.20
CA LYS A 48 -0.77 -8.73 15.86
C LYS A 48 -1.93 -9.26 15.05
N ILE A 49 -1.91 -9.09 13.74
CA ILE A 49 -3.02 -9.47 12.87
C ILE A 49 -2.82 -10.81 12.17
N GLY A 50 -1.72 -11.50 12.45
CA GLY A 50 -1.45 -12.79 11.82
C GLY A 50 -1.06 -12.72 10.36
N GLY A 51 -0.55 -11.58 9.93
CA GLY A 51 -0.07 -11.36 8.57
C GLY A 51 1.44 -11.36 8.48
N VAL A 52 1.95 -10.68 7.47
CA VAL A 52 3.40 -10.57 7.25
C VAL A 52 3.73 -9.13 6.82
N ALA A 53 4.93 -8.68 7.19
CA ALA A 53 5.42 -7.37 6.78
C ALA A 53 6.39 -7.53 5.61
N MET A 54 6.27 -6.68 4.60
CA MET A 54 7.17 -6.69 3.45
C MET A 54 7.66 -5.28 3.15
N GLN A 55 8.98 -5.11 3.11
CA GLN A 55 9.58 -3.84 2.74
C GLN A 55 9.56 -3.67 1.22
N CYS A 56 9.13 -2.51 0.77
CA CYS A 56 9.20 -2.13 -0.63
C CYS A 56 8.91 -0.64 -0.75
N ASP A 57 9.76 0.06 -1.50
CA ASP A 57 9.42 1.41 -1.93
C ASP A 57 8.59 1.26 -3.21
N VAL A 58 7.30 1.55 -3.12
CA VAL A 58 6.39 1.38 -4.26
C VAL A 58 6.69 2.34 -5.42
N ALA A 59 7.50 3.38 -5.19
CA ALA A 59 7.98 4.24 -6.26
C ALA A 59 9.06 3.56 -7.11
N ASP A 60 9.62 2.45 -6.64
CA ASP A 60 10.59 1.64 -7.38
C ASP A 60 9.85 0.54 -8.13
N PHE A 61 9.85 0.64 -9.46
CA PHE A 61 9.09 -0.26 -10.33
C PHE A 61 9.48 -1.73 -10.15
N GLU A 62 10.78 -2.02 -10.13
CA GLU A 62 11.26 -3.40 -10.00
C GLU A 62 11.01 -3.97 -8.61
N ALA A 63 11.23 -3.16 -7.58
CA ALA A 63 10.98 -3.60 -6.20
C ALA A 63 9.50 -3.95 -6.01
N CYS A 64 8.63 -3.15 -6.59
CA CYS A 64 7.19 -3.38 -6.54
C CYS A 64 6.81 -4.68 -7.26
N GLU A 65 7.39 -4.90 -8.44
CA GLU A 65 7.18 -6.14 -9.18
C GLU A 65 7.59 -7.35 -8.36
N ASN A 66 8.79 -7.28 -7.77
CA ASN A 66 9.31 -8.39 -6.97
C ASN A 66 8.46 -8.67 -5.73
N MET A 67 7.95 -7.64 -5.08
CA MET A 67 7.08 -7.82 -3.92
C MET A 67 5.82 -8.58 -4.31
N ILE A 68 5.14 -8.15 -5.36
CA ILE A 68 3.90 -8.79 -5.79
C ILE A 68 4.17 -10.21 -6.28
N LYS A 69 5.25 -10.41 -7.03
CA LYS A 69 5.63 -11.73 -7.49
C LYS A 69 5.90 -12.67 -6.32
N THR A 70 6.61 -12.19 -5.30
CA THR A 70 6.88 -12.98 -4.10
C THR A 70 5.57 -13.36 -3.39
N MET A 71 4.62 -12.46 -3.32
CA MET A 71 3.32 -12.74 -2.73
C MET A 71 2.59 -13.85 -3.48
N ILE A 72 2.58 -13.79 -4.81
CA ILE A 72 1.93 -14.82 -5.63
C ILE A 72 2.63 -16.17 -5.45
N GLU A 73 3.95 -16.18 -5.45
CA GLU A 73 4.72 -17.43 -5.27
C GLU A 73 4.51 -18.04 -3.89
N THR A 74 4.40 -17.20 -2.85
CA THR A 74 4.30 -17.67 -1.48
C THR A 74 2.88 -18.03 -1.07
N TYR A 75 1.90 -17.19 -1.47
CA TYR A 75 0.52 -17.32 -1.00
C TYR A 75 -0.45 -17.80 -2.08
N GLY A 76 0.00 -17.89 -3.32
CA GLY A 76 -0.79 -18.43 -4.43
C GLY A 76 -1.63 -17.42 -5.19
N HIS A 77 -2.06 -16.36 -4.54
CA HIS A 77 -2.92 -15.35 -5.16
C HIS A 77 -2.83 -14.01 -4.42
N LEU A 78 -3.32 -12.98 -5.05
CA LEU A 78 -3.52 -11.66 -4.48
C LEU A 78 -4.93 -11.24 -4.87
N ASP A 79 -5.75 -10.90 -3.91
CA ASP A 79 -7.18 -10.63 -4.14
C ASP A 79 -7.55 -9.17 -3.93
N ILE A 80 -6.91 -8.51 -2.98
CA ILE A 80 -7.25 -7.14 -2.59
C ILE A 80 -5.98 -6.31 -2.54
N LEU A 81 -5.97 -5.21 -3.28
CA LEU A 81 -4.88 -4.25 -3.26
C LEU A 81 -5.40 -2.92 -2.72
N VAL A 82 -4.82 -2.46 -1.61
CA VAL A 82 -5.14 -1.16 -1.04
C VAL A 82 -3.91 -0.26 -1.20
N ASN A 83 -4.04 0.73 -2.06
CA ASN A 83 -2.99 1.71 -2.31
C ASN A 83 -3.14 2.85 -1.32
N ASN A 84 -2.37 2.78 -0.24
CA ASN A 84 -2.36 3.78 0.81
C ASN A 84 -0.98 4.45 0.96
N ALA A 85 0.07 3.83 0.44
CA ALA A 85 1.41 4.42 0.53
C ALA A 85 1.43 5.80 -0.09
N GLY A 86 2.05 6.72 0.62
CA GLY A 86 2.19 8.07 0.13
C GLY A 86 3.02 8.88 1.10
N ILE A 87 3.48 9.99 0.64
CA ILE A 87 4.18 10.96 1.46
C ILE A 87 3.45 12.29 1.38
N THR A 88 3.61 13.10 2.40
CA THR A 88 3.10 14.45 2.43
C THR A 88 4.27 15.41 2.57
N ARG A 89 4.11 16.59 2.01
CA ARG A 89 5.02 17.70 2.23
C ARG A 89 4.15 18.87 2.65
N ASP A 90 4.05 19.07 3.96
CA ASP A 90 3.17 20.09 4.51
C ASP A 90 3.59 21.48 4.06
N GLY A 91 2.58 22.33 3.89
CA GLY A 91 2.79 23.72 3.54
C GLY A 91 1.82 24.20 2.50
N LEU A 92 1.89 25.51 2.21
CA LEU A 92 1.07 26.11 1.17
C LEU A 92 1.59 25.64 -0.19
N LEU A 93 0.67 25.30 -1.08
CA LEU A 93 1.02 24.85 -2.43
C LEU A 93 1.95 25.85 -3.14
N MET A 94 1.68 27.14 -3.00
CA MET A 94 2.50 28.18 -3.64
C MET A 94 3.92 28.25 -3.10
N LYS A 95 4.19 27.64 -1.94
CA LYS A 95 5.52 27.58 -1.34
C LYS A 95 6.15 26.21 -1.47
N MET A 96 5.45 25.27 -2.06
CA MET A 96 5.97 23.94 -2.27
C MET A 96 7.10 23.98 -3.29
N SER A 97 8.22 23.36 -2.96
CA SER A 97 9.34 23.28 -3.89
C SER A 97 9.04 22.28 -5.00
N GLU A 98 9.72 22.43 -6.13
CA GLU A 98 9.62 21.47 -7.22
C GLU A 98 10.03 20.06 -6.75
N ALA A 99 11.07 19.98 -5.92
CA ALA A 99 11.52 18.71 -5.35
C ALA A 99 10.45 18.06 -4.49
N ASP A 100 9.74 18.82 -3.67
CA ASP A 100 8.65 18.31 -2.85
C ASP A 100 7.48 17.83 -3.70
N PHE A 101 7.14 18.59 -4.74
CA PHE A 101 6.09 18.22 -5.69
C PHE A 101 6.43 16.90 -6.38
N GLU A 102 7.65 16.77 -6.88
CA GLU A 102 8.10 15.56 -7.54
C GLU A 102 8.16 14.37 -6.59
N ALA A 103 8.57 14.58 -5.34
CA ALA A 103 8.59 13.52 -4.34
C ALA A 103 7.18 13.00 -4.07
N VAL A 104 6.20 13.89 -3.95
CA VAL A 104 4.80 13.50 -3.75
C VAL A 104 4.27 12.74 -4.96
N LEU A 105 4.51 13.26 -6.17
CA LEU A 105 4.08 12.58 -7.39
C LEU A 105 4.74 11.20 -7.54
N SER A 106 6.04 11.13 -7.28
CA SER A 106 6.78 9.87 -7.44
C SER A 106 6.24 8.80 -6.49
N THR A 107 6.06 9.13 -5.21
CA THR A 107 5.60 8.14 -4.26
C THR A 107 4.10 7.86 -4.39
N ASN A 108 3.29 8.90 -4.50
CA ASN A 108 1.83 8.73 -4.45
C ASN A 108 1.25 8.26 -5.77
N LEU A 109 1.65 8.87 -6.87
CA LEU A 109 1.09 8.55 -8.18
C LEU A 109 1.80 7.38 -8.84
N LYS A 110 3.14 7.41 -8.88
CA LYS A 110 3.89 6.31 -9.48
C LYS A 110 3.73 5.01 -8.69
N GLY A 111 3.73 5.11 -7.36
CA GLY A 111 3.54 3.94 -6.51
C GLY A 111 2.21 3.25 -6.79
N THR A 112 1.13 4.03 -6.89
CA THR A 112 -0.19 3.51 -7.22
C THR A 112 -0.18 2.88 -8.62
N PHE A 113 0.43 3.54 -9.58
CA PHE A 113 0.56 2.98 -10.93
C PHE A 113 1.32 1.64 -10.92
N HIS A 114 2.44 1.60 -10.20
CA HIS A 114 3.27 0.39 -10.16
C HIS A 114 2.52 -0.80 -9.57
N THR A 115 1.85 -0.59 -8.44
CA THR A 115 1.12 -1.69 -7.80
C THR A 115 -0.03 -2.19 -8.66
N ILE A 116 -0.79 -1.28 -9.26
CA ILE A 116 -1.89 -1.65 -10.16
C ILE A 116 -1.35 -2.36 -11.39
N ARG A 117 -0.27 -1.84 -11.98
CA ARG A 117 0.33 -2.43 -13.17
C ARG A 117 0.76 -3.87 -12.94
N HIS A 118 1.44 -4.13 -11.81
CA HIS A 118 1.94 -5.47 -11.52
C HIS A 118 0.86 -6.41 -11.00
N ALA A 119 -0.12 -5.90 -10.24
CA ALA A 119 -1.21 -6.73 -9.76
C ALA A 119 -2.21 -7.11 -10.86
N SER A 120 -2.40 -6.23 -11.84
CA SER A 120 -3.43 -6.40 -12.86
C SER A 120 -3.32 -7.71 -13.63
N ARG A 121 -2.11 -8.12 -13.97
CA ARG A 121 -1.91 -9.39 -14.71
C ARG A 121 -2.44 -10.58 -13.92
N TYR A 122 -2.25 -10.57 -12.61
CA TYR A 122 -2.70 -11.65 -11.74
C TYR A 122 -4.20 -11.59 -11.53
N PHE A 123 -4.76 -10.38 -11.38
CA PHE A 123 -6.20 -10.20 -11.27
C PHE A 123 -6.92 -10.70 -12.52
N LEU A 124 -6.39 -10.38 -13.69
CA LEU A 124 -6.97 -10.85 -14.95
C LEU A 124 -6.90 -12.37 -15.05
N LYS A 125 -5.76 -12.94 -14.70
CA LYS A 125 -5.57 -14.38 -14.74
C LYS A 125 -6.48 -15.11 -13.75
N GLN A 126 -6.63 -14.55 -12.56
CA GLN A 126 -7.50 -15.11 -11.50
C GLN A 126 -8.99 -14.88 -11.78
N ARG A 127 -9.30 -13.91 -12.62
CA ARG A 127 -10.66 -13.40 -12.83
C ARG A 127 -11.27 -12.85 -11.55
N TYR A 128 -10.43 -12.33 -10.68
CA TYR A 128 -10.85 -11.71 -9.44
C TYR A 128 -9.79 -10.72 -8.99
N GLY A 129 -10.23 -9.60 -8.46
CA GLY A 129 -9.37 -8.62 -7.84
C GLY A 129 -10.15 -7.40 -7.43
N ARG A 130 -9.73 -6.76 -6.36
CA ARG A 130 -10.31 -5.51 -5.86
C ARG A 130 -9.19 -4.52 -5.60
N ILE A 131 -9.36 -3.30 -6.06
CA ILE A 131 -8.38 -2.23 -5.87
C ILE A 131 -9.07 -1.09 -5.14
N VAL A 132 -8.46 -0.67 -4.04
CA VAL A 132 -8.92 0.48 -3.26
C VAL A 132 -7.80 1.49 -3.23
N ASN A 133 -8.07 2.71 -3.68
CA ASN A 133 -7.10 3.79 -3.65
C ASN A 133 -7.50 4.80 -2.58
N ILE A 134 -6.58 5.08 -1.68
CA ILE A 134 -6.80 6.06 -0.62
C ILE A 134 -6.21 7.39 -1.08
N SER A 135 -7.05 8.40 -1.18
CA SER A 135 -6.59 9.74 -1.54
C SER A 135 -6.56 10.63 -0.31
N SER A 136 -5.75 11.69 -0.40
CA SER A 136 -5.59 12.62 0.71
C SER A 136 -6.49 13.82 0.53
N CYS A 137 -7.03 14.30 1.64
CA CYS A 137 -7.81 15.54 1.65
C CYS A 137 -7.00 16.73 2.15
N LEU A 138 -5.69 16.59 2.30
CA LEU A 138 -4.83 17.65 2.84
C LEU A 138 -4.87 18.95 2.03
N LEU A 139 -5.14 18.84 0.74
CA LEU A 139 -5.26 20.02 -0.11
C LEU A 139 -6.45 20.91 0.26
N TYR A 140 -7.46 20.34 0.89
CA TYR A 140 -8.68 21.05 1.27
C TYR A 140 -8.68 21.48 2.71
N THR A 141 -7.94 20.79 3.56
CA THR A 141 -7.99 20.97 5.00
C THR A 141 -6.70 21.50 5.57
N SER A 142 -5.79 21.95 4.71
CA SER A 142 -4.54 22.53 5.17
C SER A 142 -4.85 23.59 6.21
N PRO A 143 -4.39 23.42 7.44
CA PRO A 143 -4.68 24.42 8.46
C PRO A 143 -4.04 25.72 8.06
N SER A 144 -4.81 26.70 8.09
CA SER A 144 -4.33 28.04 7.84
C SER A 144 -3.36 28.46 8.93
#